data_c74647dc3e32261addf47c040ef826fe
#
_entry.id   c74647dc3e32261addf47c040ef826fe
#
_cell.length_a   1.000
_cell.length_b   1.000
_cell.length_c   1.000
_cell.angle_alpha   90.00
_cell.angle_beta   90.00
_cell.angle_gamma   90.00
#
_symmetry.space_group_name_H-M   'P 1'
#
loop_
_entity.id
_entity.type
_entity.pdbx_description
1 polymer ?
#
loop_
_entity_poly.entity_id
_entity_poly.type
_entity_poly.pdbx_seq_one_letter_code
_entity_poly.pdbx_strand_id
1 'polypeptide(L)'
;MAVPTRIRTFDRRTVLKSAAAAAAAALQAASPFISKARGETPLRIGFVDPLTGVYAAPAQNEVMGAKLAVEQINAKGGILGRPIELLIEDSANDVGTGVQKARKLIERDQVSFLIGDVNSGIAQAIAQVSNEKRVLHIVSGGHTDTITGSDCKWNVFRVCNTTSMEANAVANLLFTKYGKKWHFITPDYAFGHTLQKAAAVDLQKLGGTITGNELTPLGTTDFSAYLIKARAANPDVLLVLPQGSDMVNCLKQIAQFGMEKQMHVAGLQQELESLEAMPPEARVGIWMFEWYWKQPGVPGVEKFVSDIRKVNGGKVPTARHWFGYTSVYTLAGIANKEKTLDSRKLAEALGGYELPAEVKLQPNKCYYRKGDHQLMTSAFVGEALAKPGGDPEDLFRVDSVIAGDTTAPPENATGCKVQWPA
;
A
#
# COMPACT_ATOMS: atom_id res chain seq x y z
N MET A 1 47.36 52.34 66.70
CA MET A 1 47.56 52.59 65.26
C MET A 1 46.78 51.49 64.48
N ALA A 2 45.62 51.83 63.92
CA ALA A 2 44.77 50.89 63.18
C ALA A 2 44.98 51.15 61.66
N VAL A 3 45.25 50.06 60.90
CA VAL A 3 45.40 50.08 59.46
C VAL A 3 44.04 49.82 58.84
N PRO A 4 43.50 50.63 57.92
CA PRO A 4 42.22 50.39 57.30
C PRO A 4 42.36 49.42 56.13
N THR A 5 41.60 48.31 56.18
CA THR A 5 41.47 47.37 55.11
C THR A 5 40.50 47.92 54.03
N ARG A 6 41.01 48.15 52.81
CA ARG A 6 40.23 48.57 51.66
C ARG A 6 39.52 47.32 51.07
N ILE A 7 38.18 47.29 51.13
CA ILE A 7 37.34 46.35 50.39
C ILE A 7 37.19 46.83 48.95
N ARG A 8 37.70 46.05 47.97
CA ARG A 8 37.44 46.27 46.53
C ARG A 8 36.05 45.75 46.19
N THR A 9 35.13 46.64 45.89
CA THR A 9 33.84 46.31 45.29
C THR A 9 34.00 46.00 43.80
N PHE A 10 33.72 44.83 43.38
CA PHE A 10 33.63 44.43 41.95
C PHE A 10 32.31 44.93 41.38
N ASP A 11 32.39 45.69 40.27
CA ASP A 11 31.22 46.19 39.56
C ASP A 11 30.43 45.01 38.91
N ARG A 12 29.13 44.96 39.18
CA ARG A 12 28.20 43.93 38.66
C ARG A 12 28.22 43.80 37.12
N ARG A 13 28.56 44.87 36.39
CA ARG A 13 28.66 44.86 34.93
C ARG A 13 29.88 44.08 34.41
N THR A 14 30.97 44.03 35.16
CA THR A 14 32.18 43.29 34.77
C THR A 14 32.01 41.79 34.98
N VAL A 15 31.30 41.37 36.04
CA VAL A 15 30.99 39.93 36.31
C VAL A 15 30.01 39.36 35.28
N LEU A 16 29.02 40.13 34.83
CA LEU A 16 28.07 39.70 33.82
C LEU A 16 28.70 39.56 32.42
N LYS A 17 29.69 40.40 32.07
CA LYS A 17 30.38 40.26 30.77
C LYS A 17 31.33 39.07 30.74
N SER A 18 31.94 38.69 31.84
CA SER A 18 32.81 37.52 31.93
C SER A 18 32.04 36.20 31.92
N ALA A 19 30.82 36.15 32.50
CA ALA A 19 29.94 34.97 32.45
C ALA A 19 29.34 34.74 31.05
N ALA A 20 29.03 35.80 30.32
CA ALA A 20 28.49 35.67 28.95
C ALA A 20 29.55 35.20 27.95
N ALA A 21 30.82 35.58 28.12
CA ALA A 21 31.90 35.12 27.26
C ALA A 21 32.29 33.65 27.52
N ALA A 22 32.18 33.15 28.74
CA ALA A 22 32.45 31.76 29.09
C ALA A 22 31.32 30.83 28.61
N ALA A 23 30.05 31.26 28.61
CA ALA A 23 28.92 30.52 28.08
C ALA A 23 28.93 30.40 26.55
N ALA A 24 29.39 31.43 25.84
CA ALA A 24 29.53 31.39 24.38
C ALA A 24 30.67 30.47 23.90
N ALA A 25 31.74 30.32 24.67
CA ALA A 25 32.85 29.40 24.36
C ALA A 25 32.51 27.93 24.66
N ALA A 26 31.67 27.65 25.67
CA ALA A 26 31.23 26.28 26.00
C ALA A 26 30.22 25.71 25.00
N LEU A 27 29.44 26.56 24.31
CA LEU A 27 28.49 26.14 23.28
C LEU A 27 29.14 25.80 21.92
N GLN A 28 30.39 26.19 21.70
CA GLN A 28 31.15 25.86 20.48
C GLN A 28 32.00 24.58 20.59
N ALA A 29 32.16 24.01 21.78
CA ALA A 29 32.99 22.82 21.99
C ALA A 29 32.22 21.48 22.07
N ALA A 30 30.88 21.48 21.90
CA ALA A 30 30.05 20.30 22.06
C ALA A 30 29.25 19.94 20.78
N SER A 31 29.86 20.07 19.62
CA SER A 31 29.33 19.50 18.38
C SER A 31 30.42 18.94 17.47
N PRO A 32 31.10 17.86 17.86
CA PRO A 32 31.83 17.06 16.89
C PRO A 32 30.85 16.09 16.28
N PHE A 33 30.55 16.18 15.02
CA PHE A 33 29.67 15.30 14.17
C PHE A 33 28.35 15.91 13.69
N ILE A 34 28.29 17.22 13.46
CA ILE A 34 27.50 17.65 12.30
C ILE A 34 28.54 17.77 11.18
N SER A 35 28.88 16.65 10.57
CA SER A 35 29.35 16.59 9.21
C SER A 35 28.31 17.38 8.40
N LYS A 36 28.65 18.59 7.95
CA LYS A 36 27.96 19.26 6.86
C LYS A 36 28.07 18.30 5.69
N ALA A 37 27.09 17.39 5.52
CA ALA A 37 26.84 16.75 4.25
C ALA A 37 26.78 17.91 3.25
N ARG A 38 27.74 17.96 2.36
CA ARG A 38 27.81 18.89 1.24
C ARG A 38 26.47 18.76 0.56
N GLY A 39 25.67 19.84 0.53
CA GLY A 39 24.26 19.82 0.16
C GLY A 39 24.05 19.38 -1.28
N GLU A 40 24.00 18.09 -1.50
CA GLU A 40 23.45 17.57 -2.74
C GLU A 40 21.95 17.82 -2.75
N THR A 41 21.45 18.35 -3.85
CA THR A 41 20.01 18.60 -4.03
C THR A 41 19.23 17.31 -3.79
N PRO A 42 18.23 17.29 -2.89
CA PRO A 42 17.45 16.09 -2.63
C PRO A 42 16.90 15.47 -3.90
N LEU A 43 16.83 14.14 -3.96
CA LEU A 43 16.12 13.43 -4.99
C LEU A 43 14.64 13.39 -4.60
N ARG A 44 13.77 13.89 -5.46
CA ARG A 44 12.33 13.96 -5.20
C ARG A 44 11.61 12.74 -5.73
N ILE A 45 10.77 12.15 -4.89
CA ILE A 45 9.79 11.11 -5.25
C ILE A 45 8.41 11.71 -5.04
N GLY A 46 7.56 11.67 -6.05
CA GLY A 46 6.16 12.08 -5.95
C GLY A 46 5.29 10.91 -5.53
N PHE A 47 4.35 11.16 -4.62
CA PHE A 47 3.34 10.19 -4.21
C PHE A 47 1.96 10.82 -4.35
N VAL A 48 1.12 10.27 -5.21
CA VAL A 48 -0.28 10.69 -5.37
C VAL A 48 -1.17 9.59 -4.82
N ASP A 49 -2.05 9.93 -3.86
CA ASP A 49 -2.91 8.92 -3.24
C ASP A 49 -4.20 9.57 -2.72
N PRO A 50 -5.33 8.85 -2.60
CA PRO A 50 -6.60 9.40 -2.10
C PRO A 50 -6.59 9.50 -0.57
N LEU A 51 -5.93 10.53 -0.03
CA LEU A 51 -5.77 10.77 1.41
C LEU A 51 -7.07 11.19 2.11
N THR A 52 -8.11 11.48 1.32
CA THR A 52 -9.47 11.82 1.77
C THR A 52 -10.50 10.93 1.06
N GLY A 53 -11.70 10.79 1.66
CA GLY A 53 -12.81 10.00 1.11
C GLY A 53 -12.75 8.50 1.44
N VAL A 54 -13.32 7.67 0.57
CA VAL A 54 -13.54 6.22 0.78
C VAL A 54 -12.25 5.46 1.10
N TYR A 55 -11.15 5.85 0.49
CA TYR A 55 -9.84 5.19 0.60
C TYR A 55 -8.85 5.92 1.50
N ALA A 56 -9.31 6.85 2.33
CA ALA A 56 -8.40 7.64 3.18
C ALA A 56 -7.51 6.78 4.09
N ALA A 57 -8.08 5.76 4.76
CA ALA A 57 -7.33 4.92 5.69
C ALA A 57 -6.23 4.09 4.98
N PRO A 58 -6.52 3.31 3.91
CA PRO A 58 -5.48 2.59 3.17
C PRO A 58 -4.42 3.53 2.58
N ALA A 59 -4.79 4.67 1.99
CA ALA A 59 -3.85 5.64 1.42
C ALA A 59 -2.90 6.24 2.47
N GLN A 60 -3.42 6.62 3.63
CA GLN A 60 -2.61 7.14 4.73
C GLN A 60 -1.60 6.10 5.23
N ASN A 61 -1.99 4.81 5.25
CA ASN A 61 -1.10 3.70 5.60
C ASN A 61 0.00 3.49 4.56
N GLU A 62 -0.30 3.60 3.26
CA GLU A 62 0.72 3.55 2.20
C GLU A 62 1.74 4.68 2.35
N VAL A 63 1.28 5.90 2.55
CA VAL A 63 2.15 7.07 2.80
C VAL A 63 3.00 6.89 4.04
N MET A 64 2.47 6.30 5.11
CA MET A 64 3.22 6.04 6.35
C MET A 64 4.35 5.03 6.10
N GLY A 65 4.08 3.95 5.41
CA GLY A 65 5.08 2.97 5.00
C GLY A 65 6.18 3.58 4.13
N ALA A 66 5.80 4.43 3.17
CA ALA A 66 6.74 5.14 2.31
C ALA A 66 7.64 6.11 3.12
N LYS A 67 7.08 6.85 4.07
CA LYS A 67 7.85 7.74 4.96
C LYS A 67 8.88 6.97 5.79
N LEU A 68 8.50 5.82 6.36
CA LEU A 68 9.42 4.95 7.09
C LEU A 68 10.57 4.49 6.19
N ALA A 69 10.28 4.07 4.95
CA ALA A 69 11.31 3.68 3.99
C ALA A 69 12.26 4.83 3.66
N VAL A 70 11.73 6.04 3.42
CA VAL A 70 12.53 7.25 3.15
C VAL A 70 13.46 7.55 4.31
N GLU A 71 12.96 7.52 5.55
CA GLU A 71 13.79 7.72 6.75
C GLU A 71 14.94 6.72 6.83
N GLN A 72 14.64 5.43 6.68
CA GLN A 72 15.64 4.35 6.74
C GLN A 72 16.67 4.41 5.62
N ILE A 73 16.26 4.78 4.40
CA ILE A 73 17.17 4.91 3.24
C ILE A 73 18.04 6.15 3.39
N ASN A 74 17.49 7.27 3.83
CA ASN A 74 18.23 8.51 4.08
C ASN A 74 19.29 8.31 5.16
N ALA A 75 18.98 7.57 6.22
CA ALA A 75 19.94 7.20 7.26
C ALA A 75 21.13 6.37 6.73
N LYS A 76 20.94 5.68 5.58
CA LYS A 76 21.98 4.88 4.89
C LYS A 76 22.66 5.63 3.73
N GLY A 77 22.41 6.93 3.55
CA GLY A 77 23.03 7.75 2.51
C GLY A 77 22.16 8.05 1.28
N GLY A 78 20.88 7.64 1.29
CA GLY A 78 19.92 8.00 0.26
C GLY A 78 20.07 7.21 -1.05
N ILE A 79 19.64 7.83 -2.14
CA ILE A 79 19.79 7.31 -3.50
C ILE A 79 20.97 7.99 -4.19
N LEU A 80 21.99 7.24 -4.60
CA LEU A 80 23.22 7.74 -5.23
C LEU A 80 23.91 8.85 -4.40
N GLY A 81 23.87 8.74 -3.06
CA GLY A 81 24.43 9.73 -2.15
C GLY A 81 23.53 10.93 -1.86
N ARG A 82 22.35 11.01 -2.46
CA ARG A 82 21.38 12.11 -2.32
C ARG A 82 20.26 11.73 -1.38
N PRO A 83 19.87 12.58 -0.42
CA PRO A 83 18.71 12.33 0.42
C PRO A 83 17.43 12.36 -0.41
N ILE A 84 16.46 11.53 -0.04
CA ILE A 84 15.12 11.49 -0.65
C ILE A 84 14.24 12.56 0.01
N GLU A 85 13.53 13.34 -0.81
CA GLU A 85 12.41 14.19 -0.44
C GLU A 85 11.12 13.58 -1.01
N LEU A 86 10.19 13.16 -0.15
CA LEU A 86 8.90 12.60 -0.56
C LEU A 86 7.85 13.71 -0.65
N LEU A 87 7.34 13.97 -1.85
CA LEU A 87 6.29 14.94 -2.12
C LEU A 87 4.95 14.23 -2.25
N ILE A 88 4.01 14.54 -1.34
CA ILE A 88 2.74 13.82 -1.21
C ILE A 88 1.61 14.75 -1.67
N GLU A 89 0.73 14.24 -2.55
CA GLU A 89 -0.44 14.94 -3.07
C GLU A 89 -1.69 14.09 -2.89
N ASP A 90 -2.77 14.73 -2.44
CA ASP A 90 -4.08 14.09 -2.32
C ASP A 90 -4.80 14.11 -3.67
N SER A 91 -5.14 12.93 -4.20
CA SER A 91 -5.99 12.78 -5.37
C SER A 91 -7.47 13.03 -5.06
N ALA A 92 -7.83 13.12 -3.77
CA ALA A 92 -9.21 13.26 -3.30
C ALA A 92 -10.17 12.20 -3.89
N ASN A 93 -9.62 11.05 -4.29
CA ASN A 93 -10.35 9.97 -4.98
C ASN A 93 -11.04 10.42 -6.28
N ASP A 94 -10.49 11.45 -6.97
CA ASP A 94 -10.97 12.01 -8.23
C ASP A 94 -9.91 11.91 -9.33
N VAL A 95 -10.29 11.35 -10.49
CA VAL A 95 -9.36 11.09 -11.59
C VAL A 95 -8.74 12.39 -12.13
N GLY A 96 -9.52 13.44 -12.27
CA GLY A 96 -9.04 14.74 -12.79
C GLY A 96 -8.02 15.36 -11.84
N THR A 97 -8.30 15.34 -10.53
CA THR A 97 -7.40 15.80 -9.48
C THR A 97 -6.12 14.99 -9.47
N GLY A 98 -6.19 13.65 -9.48
CA GLY A 98 -5.01 12.76 -9.51
C GLY A 98 -4.09 13.07 -10.69
N VAL A 99 -4.65 13.26 -11.91
CA VAL A 99 -3.90 13.65 -13.12
C VAL A 99 -3.22 15.01 -12.95
N GLN A 100 -3.93 16.01 -12.42
CA GLN A 100 -3.35 17.36 -12.19
C GLN A 100 -2.22 17.29 -11.17
N LYS A 101 -2.36 16.50 -10.08
CA LYS A 101 -1.34 16.31 -9.06
C LYS A 101 -0.09 15.61 -9.62
N ALA A 102 -0.28 14.56 -10.42
CA ALA A 102 0.84 13.88 -11.08
C ALA A 102 1.59 14.82 -12.05
N ARG A 103 0.88 15.61 -12.88
CA ARG A 103 1.51 16.61 -13.75
C ARG A 103 2.27 17.67 -12.94
N LYS A 104 1.69 18.18 -11.85
CA LYS A 104 2.35 19.13 -10.96
C LYS A 104 3.67 18.56 -10.41
N LEU A 105 3.65 17.33 -9.89
CA LEU A 105 4.85 16.69 -9.35
C LEU A 105 5.94 16.52 -10.41
N ILE A 106 5.57 16.11 -11.63
CA ILE A 106 6.53 15.88 -12.70
C ILE A 106 7.04 17.21 -13.29
N GLU A 107 6.15 18.10 -13.70
CA GLU A 107 6.49 19.28 -14.52
C GLU A 107 7.01 20.45 -13.68
N ARG A 108 6.41 20.68 -12.49
CA ARG A 108 6.79 21.80 -11.63
C ARG A 108 7.79 21.38 -10.57
N ASP A 109 7.49 20.30 -9.86
CA ASP A 109 8.27 19.89 -8.70
C ASP A 109 9.45 18.98 -9.09
N GLN A 110 9.53 18.55 -10.38
CA GLN A 110 10.66 17.83 -11.00
C GLN A 110 11.01 16.54 -10.25
N VAL A 111 10.00 15.72 -9.93
CA VAL A 111 10.22 14.43 -9.29
C VAL A 111 10.93 13.47 -10.24
N SER A 112 11.83 12.65 -9.72
CA SER A 112 12.52 11.61 -10.48
C SER A 112 11.66 10.35 -10.66
N PHE A 113 10.75 10.10 -9.73
CA PHE A 113 9.90 8.90 -9.68
C PHE A 113 8.50 9.25 -9.19
N LEU A 114 7.50 8.43 -9.58
CA LEU A 114 6.14 8.48 -9.06
C LEU A 114 5.77 7.19 -8.33
N ILE A 115 4.91 7.31 -7.32
CA ILE A 115 4.25 6.23 -6.61
C ILE A 115 2.75 6.56 -6.49
N GLY A 116 1.89 5.56 -6.44
CA GLY A 116 0.44 5.68 -6.22
C GLY A 116 -0.34 5.11 -7.41
N ASP A 117 -1.60 5.08 -7.41
CA ASP A 117 -2.66 5.44 -6.46
C ASP A 117 -3.41 4.17 -6.00
N VAL A 118 -4.12 4.22 -4.85
CA VAL A 118 -5.01 3.13 -4.38
C VAL A 118 -6.18 2.91 -5.34
N ASN A 119 -6.78 3.98 -5.86
CA ASN A 119 -7.89 3.85 -6.80
C ASN A 119 -7.39 3.43 -8.19
N SER A 120 -7.85 2.27 -8.67
CA SER A 120 -7.42 1.70 -9.95
C SER A 120 -7.64 2.63 -11.16
N GLY A 121 -8.74 3.39 -11.20
CA GLY A 121 -9.01 4.35 -12.28
C GLY A 121 -8.04 5.53 -12.28
N ILE A 122 -7.70 6.02 -11.08
CA ILE A 122 -6.72 7.10 -10.91
C ILE A 122 -5.33 6.58 -11.24
N ALA A 123 -4.94 5.39 -10.75
CA ALA A 123 -3.66 4.76 -11.05
C ALA A 123 -3.43 4.58 -12.56
N GLN A 124 -4.47 4.15 -13.31
CA GLN A 124 -4.41 4.07 -14.77
C GLN A 124 -4.19 5.44 -15.43
N ALA A 125 -4.90 6.47 -14.98
CA ALA A 125 -4.77 7.81 -15.53
C ALA A 125 -3.39 8.42 -15.22
N ILE A 126 -2.86 8.22 -14.02
CA ILE A 126 -1.49 8.62 -13.63
C ILE A 126 -0.46 7.84 -14.43
N ALA A 127 -0.65 6.53 -14.65
CA ALA A 127 0.22 5.71 -15.48
C ALA A 127 0.35 6.25 -16.91
N GLN A 128 -0.76 6.76 -17.47
CA GLN A 128 -0.73 7.42 -18.77
C GLN A 128 0.12 8.71 -18.75
N VAL A 129 -0.05 9.54 -17.72
CA VAL A 129 0.76 10.78 -17.54
C VAL A 129 2.24 10.44 -17.35
N SER A 130 2.57 9.49 -16.50
CA SER A 130 3.96 9.09 -16.25
C SER A 130 4.63 8.53 -17.50
N ASN A 131 3.89 7.77 -18.33
CA ASN A 131 4.39 7.24 -19.59
C ASN A 131 4.64 8.37 -20.61
N GLU A 132 3.70 9.31 -20.75
CA GLU A 132 3.84 10.50 -21.61
C GLU A 132 5.11 11.31 -21.23
N LYS A 133 5.35 11.46 -19.92
CA LYS A 133 6.47 12.23 -19.36
C LYS A 133 7.75 11.40 -19.15
N ARG A 134 7.74 10.11 -19.45
CA ARG A 134 8.86 9.16 -19.33
C ARG A 134 9.42 9.07 -17.90
N VAL A 135 8.55 9.14 -16.88
CA VAL A 135 8.91 9.02 -15.47
C VAL A 135 8.59 7.61 -14.99
N LEU A 136 9.54 6.93 -14.35
CA LEU A 136 9.32 5.61 -13.75
C LEU A 136 8.25 5.70 -12.65
N HIS A 137 7.24 4.83 -12.72
CA HIS A 137 6.08 4.84 -11.85
C HIS A 137 5.85 3.47 -11.23
N ILE A 138 5.73 3.43 -9.90
CA ILE A 138 5.30 2.25 -9.14
C ILE A 138 3.85 2.46 -8.70
N VAL A 139 2.94 1.66 -9.24
CA VAL A 139 1.56 1.60 -8.77
C VAL A 139 1.54 0.80 -7.48
N SER A 140 1.19 1.46 -6.37
CA SER A 140 1.20 0.85 -5.04
C SER A 140 -0.09 0.10 -4.72
N GLY A 141 -1.24 0.62 -5.11
CA GLY A 141 -2.54 0.11 -4.67
C GLY A 141 -3.63 -0.08 -5.74
N GLY A 142 -3.34 0.19 -6.99
CA GLY A 142 -4.29 0.00 -8.10
C GLY A 142 -4.33 -1.44 -8.61
N HIS A 143 -5.34 -2.23 -8.24
CA HIS A 143 -5.40 -3.67 -8.45
C HIS A 143 -5.94 -4.13 -9.81
N THR A 144 -6.65 -3.26 -10.59
CA THR A 144 -7.25 -3.69 -11.87
C THR A 144 -6.24 -4.39 -12.78
N ASP A 145 -6.61 -5.52 -13.37
CA ASP A 145 -5.75 -6.31 -14.26
C ASP A 145 -5.13 -5.50 -15.40
N THR A 146 -5.84 -4.47 -15.87
CA THR A 146 -5.45 -3.73 -17.06
C THR A 146 -4.13 -2.98 -16.93
N ILE A 147 -3.74 -2.53 -15.73
CA ILE A 147 -2.52 -1.73 -15.48
C ILE A 147 -1.25 -2.46 -15.91
N THR A 148 -1.11 -3.73 -15.56
CA THR A 148 -0.01 -4.62 -15.97
C THR A 148 -0.48 -5.68 -16.99
N GLY A 149 -1.66 -5.48 -17.57
CA GLY A 149 -2.26 -6.28 -18.63
C GLY A 149 -2.37 -5.49 -19.93
N SER A 150 -3.59 -5.39 -20.46
CA SER A 150 -3.85 -4.80 -21.79
C SER A 150 -3.43 -3.34 -21.94
N ASP A 151 -3.27 -2.59 -20.83
CA ASP A 151 -2.85 -1.18 -20.83
C ASP A 151 -1.46 -0.97 -20.22
N CYS A 152 -0.64 -2.01 -20.17
CA CYS A 152 0.71 -1.94 -19.60
C CYS A 152 1.60 -0.91 -20.33
N LYS A 153 2.48 -0.28 -19.57
CA LYS A 153 3.45 0.72 -20.04
C LYS A 153 4.87 0.29 -19.69
N TRP A 154 5.84 0.67 -20.50
CA TRP A 154 7.25 0.32 -20.29
C TRP A 154 7.84 0.84 -18.97
N ASN A 155 7.31 1.94 -18.45
CA ASN A 155 7.78 2.64 -17.26
C ASN A 155 6.87 2.43 -16.03
N VAL A 156 5.88 1.55 -16.11
CA VAL A 156 4.91 1.32 -15.03
C VAL A 156 5.07 -0.08 -14.47
N PHE A 157 5.29 -0.18 -13.17
CA PHE A 157 5.41 -1.41 -12.40
C PHE A 157 4.38 -1.41 -11.29
N ARG A 158 3.94 -2.59 -10.83
CA ARG A 158 2.92 -2.67 -9.78
C ARG A 158 3.37 -3.56 -8.64
N VAL A 159 3.16 -3.08 -7.40
CA VAL A 159 3.47 -3.81 -6.16
C VAL A 159 2.32 -4.70 -5.70
N CYS A 160 1.09 -4.20 -5.68
CA CYS A 160 -0.08 -4.94 -5.24
C CYS A 160 -0.47 -6.05 -6.23
N ASN A 161 -1.28 -7.02 -5.78
CA ASN A 161 -1.80 -8.08 -6.63
C ASN A 161 -2.71 -7.55 -7.74
N THR A 162 -2.93 -8.36 -8.76
CA THR A 162 -3.98 -8.12 -9.76
C THR A 162 -5.30 -8.68 -9.28
N THR A 163 -6.42 -8.17 -9.79
CA THR A 163 -7.74 -8.71 -9.49
C THR A 163 -7.88 -10.20 -9.87
N SER A 164 -7.18 -10.65 -10.92
CA SER A 164 -7.10 -12.08 -11.26
C SER A 164 -6.30 -12.88 -10.23
N MET A 165 -5.20 -12.34 -9.68
CA MET A 165 -4.43 -13.01 -8.61
C MET A 165 -5.27 -13.18 -7.35
N GLU A 166 -6.05 -12.16 -6.99
CA GLU A 166 -6.96 -12.18 -5.84
C GLU A 166 -8.05 -13.24 -6.00
N ALA A 167 -8.71 -13.29 -7.17
CA ALA A 167 -9.74 -14.29 -7.46
C ALA A 167 -9.16 -15.71 -7.45
N ASN A 168 -8.06 -15.95 -8.17
CA ASN A 168 -7.41 -17.25 -8.25
C ASN A 168 -6.97 -17.79 -6.86
N ALA A 169 -6.61 -16.89 -5.92
CA ALA A 169 -6.19 -17.30 -4.58
C ALA A 169 -7.30 -17.96 -3.76
N VAL A 170 -8.55 -17.56 -3.93
CA VAL A 170 -9.65 -17.98 -3.04
C VAL A 170 -10.80 -18.70 -3.74
N ALA A 171 -10.99 -18.53 -5.06
CA ALA A 171 -12.18 -19.03 -5.75
C ALA A 171 -12.45 -20.53 -5.54
N ASN A 172 -11.41 -21.37 -5.68
CA ASN A 172 -11.57 -22.82 -5.49
C ASN A 172 -11.93 -23.18 -4.04
N LEU A 173 -11.35 -22.48 -3.05
CA LEU A 173 -11.67 -22.69 -1.64
C LEU A 173 -13.12 -22.31 -1.33
N LEU A 174 -13.59 -21.16 -1.82
CA LEU A 174 -14.97 -20.72 -1.63
C LEU A 174 -15.97 -21.68 -2.28
N PHE A 175 -15.67 -22.12 -3.50
CA PHE A 175 -16.51 -23.07 -4.23
C PHE A 175 -16.64 -24.41 -3.51
N THR A 176 -15.53 -24.97 -3.02
CA THR A 176 -15.53 -26.29 -2.37
C THR A 176 -16.09 -26.24 -0.95
N LYS A 177 -15.84 -25.17 -0.20
CA LYS A 177 -16.24 -25.05 1.21
C LYS A 177 -17.64 -24.48 1.37
N TYR A 178 -18.03 -23.50 0.54
CA TYR A 178 -19.25 -22.72 0.73
C TYR A 178 -20.34 -23.00 -0.29
N GLY A 179 -20.01 -23.41 -1.52
CA GLY A 179 -21.02 -23.80 -2.51
C GLY A 179 -20.87 -23.09 -3.86
N LYS A 180 -21.84 -23.38 -4.75
CA LYS A 180 -21.73 -23.14 -6.19
C LYS A 180 -22.52 -21.95 -6.71
N LYS A 181 -23.45 -21.41 -5.93
CA LYS A 181 -24.31 -20.28 -6.34
C LYS A 181 -23.79 -19.01 -5.68
N TRP A 182 -23.18 -18.15 -6.49
CA TRP A 182 -22.59 -16.91 -6.00
C TRP A 182 -23.40 -15.68 -6.41
N HIS A 183 -23.53 -14.74 -5.49
CA HIS A 183 -24.08 -13.40 -5.73
C HIS A 183 -23.02 -12.35 -5.40
N PHE A 184 -22.92 -11.31 -6.25
CA PHE A 184 -21.89 -10.29 -6.11
C PHE A 184 -22.48 -8.96 -5.65
N ILE A 185 -21.81 -8.29 -4.71
CA ILE A 185 -21.93 -6.85 -4.47
C ILE A 185 -20.64 -6.24 -5.01
N THR A 186 -20.74 -5.46 -6.08
CA THR A 186 -19.59 -5.01 -6.88
C THR A 186 -19.50 -3.49 -6.90
N PRO A 187 -18.37 -2.87 -6.53
CA PRO A 187 -18.21 -1.42 -6.67
C PRO A 187 -18.10 -1.03 -8.13
N ASP A 188 -18.86 -0.01 -8.54
CA ASP A 188 -19.04 0.38 -9.95
C ASP A 188 -17.89 1.25 -10.47
N TYR A 189 -16.68 0.65 -10.54
CA TYR A 189 -15.49 1.28 -11.14
C TYR A 189 -14.46 0.21 -11.58
N ALA A 190 -13.32 0.63 -12.16
CA ALA A 190 -12.35 -0.25 -12.81
C ALA A 190 -11.93 -1.49 -12.00
N PHE A 191 -11.67 -1.34 -10.71
CA PHE A 191 -11.33 -2.46 -9.81
C PHE A 191 -12.48 -3.45 -9.69
N GLY A 192 -13.68 -2.99 -9.32
CA GLY A 192 -14.83 -3.86 -9.08
C GLY A 192 -15.20 -4.67 -10.34
N HIS A 193 -15.20 -4.04 -11.50
CA HIS A 193 -15.49 -4.72 -12.76
C HIS A 193 -14.50 -5.82 -13.09
N THR A 194 -13.18 -5.57 -12.92
CA THR A 194 -12.17 -6.60 -13.21
C THR A 194 -12.15 -7.71 -12.16
N LEU A 195 -12.38 -7.39 -10.89
CA LEU A 195 -12.44 -8.37 -9.81
C LEU A 195 -13.66 -9.30 -9.95
N GLN A 196 -14.84 -8.72 -10.19
CA GLN A 196 -16.07 -9.49 -10.45
C GLN A 196 -15.92 -10.39 -11.67
N LYS A 197 -15.33 -9.86 -12.76
CA LYS A 197 -15.07 -10.62 -13.98
C LYS A 197 -14.13 -11.81 -13.71
N ALA A 198 -13.04 -11.60 -12.99
CA ALA A 198 -12.07 -12.65 -12.64
C ALA A 198 -12.75 -13.76 -11.82
N ALA A 199 -13.49 -13.39 -10.77
CA ALA A 199 -14.24 -14.34 -9.96
C ALA A 199 -15.32 -15.10 -10.74
N ALA A 200 -16.02 -14.42 -11.65
CA ALA A 200 -17.03 -15.03 -12.51
C ALA A 200 -16.42 -16.08 -13.45
N VAL A 201 -15.25 -15.78 -14.03
CA VAL A 201 -14.52 -16.72 -14.89
C VAL A 201 -14.11 -17.97 -14.11
N ASP A 202 -13.57 -17.80 -12.90
CA ASP A 202 -13.15 -18.94 -12.09
C ASP A 202 -14.33 -19.75 -11.58
N LEU A 203 -15.43 -19.11 -11.15
CA LEU A 203 -16.65 -19.79 -10.79
C LEU A 203 -17.20 -20.66 -11.95
N GLN A 204 -17.21 -20.11 -13.16
CA GLN A 204 -17.68 -20.85 -14.35
C GLN A 204 -16.79 -22.06 -14.69
N LYS A 205 -15.46 -21.91 -14.61
CA LYS A 205 -14.51 -23.02 -14.79
C LYS A 205 -14.76 -24.15 -13.78
N LEU A 206 -15.15 -23.80 -12.54
CA LEU A 206 -15.48 -24.75 -11.48
C LEU A 206 -16.88 -25.34 -11.62
N GLY A 207 -17.69 -24.89 -12.57
CA GLY A 207 -19.08 -25.37 -12.80
C GLY A 207 -20.12 -24.74 -11.87
N GLY A 208 -19.83 -23.55 -11.32
CA GLY A 208 -20.77 -22.79 -10.50
C GLY A 208 -21.65 -21.84 -11.31
N THR A 209 -22.58 -21.17 -10.64
CA THR A 209 -23.58 -20.28 -11.24
C THR A 209 -23.61 -18.92 -10.52
N ILE A 210 -23.81 -17.86 -11.29
CA ILE A 210 -24.01 -16.51 -10.78
C ILE A 210 -25.51 -16.29 -10.60
N THR A 211 -25.94 -15.93 -9.39
CA THR A 211 -27.35 -15.64 -9.08
C THR A 211 -27.70 -14.16 -9.26
N GLY A 212 -26.71 -13.28 -9.29
CA GLY A 212 -26.84 -11.85 -9.56
C GLY A 212 -25.57 -11.07 -9.28
N ASN A 213 -25.58 -9.82 -9.70
CA ASN A 213 -24.49 -8.86 -9.49
C ASN A 213 -25.07 -7.45 -9.29
N GLU A 214 -24.92 -6.91 -8.09
CA GLU A 214 -25.41 -5.58 -7.74
C GLU A 214 -24.25 -4.57 -7.82
N LEU A 215 -24.32 -3.66 -8.78
CA LEU A 215 -23.36 -2.57 -8.93
C LEU A 215 -23.66 -1.46 -7.92
N THR A 216 -22.68 -1.08 -7.12
CA THR A 216 -22.80 -0.06 -6.09
C THR A 216 -21.88 1.13 -6.41
N PRO A 217 -22.39 2.35 -6.48
CA PRO A 217 -21.56 3.54 -6.64
C PRO A 217 -20.49 3.64 -5.55
N LEU A 218 -19.31 4.16 -5.89
CA LEU A 218 -18.25 4.41 -4.92
C LEU A 218 -18.72 5.47 -3.91
N GLY A 219 -18.52 5.21 -2.60
CA GLY A 219 -19.04 6.05 -1.52
C GLY A 219 -20.45 5.67 -1.07
N THR A 220 -20.94 4.49 -1.42
CA THR A 220 -22.23 3.97 -0.95
C THR A 220 -22.21 3.78 0.56
N THR A 221 -23.13 4.43 1.26
CA THR A 221 -23.32 4.31 2.71
C THR A 221 -24.48 3.40 3.08
N ASP A 222 -25.50 3.29 2.22
CA ASP A 222 -26.68 2.43 2.41
C ASP A 222 -26.70 1.31 1.35
N PHE A 223 -26.46 0.09 1.79
CA PHE A 223 -26.47 -1.12 0.96
C PHE A 223 -27.81 -1.87 1.01
N SER A 224 -28.81 -1.40 1.77
CA SER A 224 -30.05 -2.13 2.07
C SER A 224 -30.75 -2.67 0.82
N ALA A 225 -30.92 -1.85 -0.21
CA ALA A 225 -31.61 -2.24 -1.45
C ALA A 225 -30.86 -3.35 -2.19
N TYR A 226 -29.54 -3.30 -2.23
CA TYR A 226 -28.68 -4.31 -2.86
C TYR A 226 -28.71 -5.62 -2.08
N LEU A 227 -28.62 -5.55 -0.75
CA LEU A 227 -28.65 -6.71 0.14
C LEU A 227 -30.02 -7.41 0.13
N ILE A 228 -31.13 -6.70 0.00
CA ILE A 228 -32.48 -7.29 -0.16
C ILE A 228 -32.54 -8.12 -1.44
N LYS A 229 -32.01 -7.63 -2.55
CA LYS A 229 -31.95 -8.38 -3.83
C LYS A 229 -31.06 -9.61 -3.73
N ALA A 230 -29.88 -9.46 -3.13
CA ALA A 230 -28.96 -10.58 -2.89
C ALA A 230 -29.61 -11.68 -2.05
N ARG A 231 -30.34 -11.31 -0.98
CA ARG A 231 -31.08 -12.25 -0.14
C ARG A 231 -32.18 -12.98 -0.93
N ALA A 232 -32.93 -12.25 -1.75
CA ALA A 232 -34.03 -12.82 -2.55
C ALA A 232 -33.51 -13.84 -3.59
N ALA A 233 -32.28 -13.67 -4.08
CA ALA A 233 -31.61 -14.58 -5.00
C ALA A 233 -31.16 -15.91 -4.35
N ASN A 234 -31.15 -15.98 -3.02
CA ASN A 234 -30.82 -17.18 -2.22
C ASN A 234 -29.50 -17.86 -2.68
N PRO A 235 -28.38 -17.15 -2.68
CA PRO A 235 -27.08 -17.71 -3.06
C PRO A 235 -26.50 -18.60 -1.96
N ASP A 236 -25.55 -19.46 -2.32
CA ASP A 236 -24.72 -20.17 -1.34
C ASP A 236 -23.69 -19.20 -0.73
N VAL A 237 -23.14 -18.29 -1.57
CA VAL A 237 -22.09 -17.33 -1.20
C VAL A 237 -22.46 -15.91 -1.66
N LEU A 238 -22.45 -14.97 -0.74
CA LEU A 238 -22.46 -13.54 -1.02
C LEU A 238 -21.03 -13.00 -1.04
N LEU A 239 -20.55 -12.65 -2.24
CA LEU A 239 -19.24 -12.05 -2.44
C LEU A 239 -19.32 -10.53 -2.31
N VAL A 240 -18.64 -9.99 -1.29
CA VAL A 240 -18.55 -8.56 -0.99
C VAL A 240 -17.25 -8.05 -1.58
N LEU A 241 -17.33 -7.27 -2.67
CA LEU A 241 -16.16 -6.75 -3.39
C LEU A 241 -15.85 -5.26 -3.14
N PRO A 242 -16.75 -4.42 -2.57
CA PRO A 242 -16.39 -3.06 -2.14
C PRO A 242 -15.15 -3.06 -1.24
N GLN A 243 -14.42 -1.94 -1.20
CA GLN A 243 -13.22 -1.77 -0.37
C GLN A 243 -13.31 -0.47 0.45
N GLY A 244 -12.38 -0.29 1.39
CA GLY A 244 -12.33 0.90 2.26
C GLY A 244 -13.61 1.05 3.12
N SER A 245 -14.12 2.27 3.27
CA SER A 245 -15.32 2.53 4.07
C SER A 245 -16.57 1.85 3.54
N ASP A 246 -16.65 1.60 2.23
CA ASP A 246 -17.81 0.96 1.61
C ASP A 246 -17.91 -0.52 2.02
N MET A 247 -16.78 -1.24 2.11
CA MET A 247 -16.75 -2.60 2.67
C MET A 247 -17.23 -2.63 4.11
N VAL A 248 -16.73 -1.70 4.94
CA VAL A 248 -17.13 -1.59 6.34
C VAL A 248 -18.63 -1.38 6.46
N ASN A 249 -19.22 -0.47 5.66
CA ASN A 249 -20.64 -0.20 5.66
C ASN A 249 -21.46 -1.41 5.19
N CYS A 250 -21.03 -2.08 4.13
CA CYS A 250 -21.70 -3.26 3.59
C CYS A 250 -21.72 -4.41 4.61
N LEU A 251 -20.58 -4.77 5.19
CA LEU A 251 -20.47 -5.88 6.15
C LEU A 251 -21.22 -5.59 7.47
N LYS A 252 -21.21 -4.34 7.94
CA LYS A 252 -22.06 -3.94 9.09
C LYS A 252 -23.54 -4.17 8.82
N GLN A 253 -24.04 -3.81 7.64
CA GLN A 253 -25.45 -4.00 7.28
C GLN A 253 -25.78 -5.47 7.03
N ILE A 254 -24.86 -6.28 6.47
CA ILE A 254 -25.01 -7.74 6.38
C ILE A 254 -25.23 -8.34 7.77
N ALA A 255 -24.43 -7.95 8.77
CA ALA A 255 -24.58 -8.42 10.15
C ALA A 255 -25.89 -7.91 10.79
N GLN A 256 -26.26 -6.63 10.59
CA GLN A 256 -27.52 -6.07 11.08
C GLN A 256 -28.75 -6.81 10.51
N PHE A 257 -28.68 -7.27 9.27
CA PHE A 257 -29.76 -8.03 8.63
C PHE A 257 -29.69 -9.54 8.93
N GLY A 258 -28.65 -10.01 9.64
CA GLY A 258 -28.44 -11.42 9.96
C GLY A 258 -28.25 -12.31 8.73
N MET A 259 -27.71 -11.76 7.64
CA MET A 259 -27.55 -12.50 6.38
C MET A 259 -26.46 -13.57 6.48
N GLU A 260 -25.46 -13.37 7.30
CA GLU A 260 -24.38 -14.36 7.58
C GLU A 260 -24.90 -15.66 8.21
N LYS A 261 -26.15 -15.67 8.70
CA LYS A 261 -26.84 -16.88 9.21
C LYS A 261 -27.61 -17.62 8.13
N GLN A 262 -27.79 -17.02 6.96
CA GLN A 262 -28.59 -17.55 5.85
C GLN A 262 -27.73 -17.99 4.67
N MET A 263 -26.59 -17.33 4.46
CA MET A 263 -25.64 -17.60 3.38
C MET A 263 -24.21 -17.32 3.85
N HIS A 264 -23.22 -17.92 3.20
CA HIS A 264 -21.84 -17.61 3.50
C HIS A 264 -21.46 -16.24 2.94
N VAL A 265 -20.79 -15.42 3.76
CA VAL A 265 -20.23 -14.13 3.36
C VAL A 265 -18.74 -14.31 3.13
N ALA A 266 -18.21 -13.80 2.03
CA ALA A 266 -16.82 -13.91 1.67
C ALA A 266 -16.39 -12.77 0.74
N GLY A 267 -15.12 -12.70 0.42
CA GLY A 267 -14.58 -11.82 -0.61
C GLY A 267 -13.22 -12.26 -1.07
N LEU A 268 -12.69 -11.53 -2.05
CA LEU A 268 -11.46 -11.89 -2.74
C LEU A 268 -10.25 -11.15 -2.20
N GLN A 269 -10.50 -10.04 -1.49
CA GLN A 269 -9.48 -9.23 -0.81
C GLN A 269 -10.07 -8.65 0.47
N GLN A 270 -9.25 -8.53 1.51
CA GLN A 270 -9.58 -7.85 2.77
C GLN A 270 -8.37 -7.07 3.28
N GLU A 271 -8.65 -6.02 4.01
CA GLU A 271 -7.65 -5.15 4.64
C GLU A 271 -7.83 -5.10 6.16
N LEU A 272 -6.72 -5.06 6.90
CA LEU A 272 -6.77 -5.09 8.35
C LEU A 272 -7.45 -3.84 8.91
N GLU A 273 -7.22 -2.67 8.33
CA GLU A 273 -7.88 -1.42 8.69
C GLU A 273 -9.40 -1.48 8.54
N SER A 274 -9.89 -2.24 7.59
CA SER A 274 -11.33 -2.48 7.44
C SER A 274 -11.86 -3.39 8.55
N LEU A 275 -11.15 -4.45 8.90
CA LEU A 275 -11.52 -5.31 10.04
C LEU A 275 -11.49 -4.55 11.37
N GLU A 276 -10.50 -3.69 11.59
CA GLU A 276 -10.42 -2.84 12.78
C GLU A 276 -11.62 -1.90 12.92
N ALA A 277 -12.12 -1.37 11.80
CA ALA A 277 -13.25 -0.43 11.77
C ALA A 277 -14.63 -1.12 11.94
N MET A 278 -14.67 -2.46 11.94
CA MET A 278 -15.90 -3.24 12.07
C MET A 278 -16.14 -3.73 13.50
N PRO A 279 -17.40 -3.82 13.95
CA PRO A 279 -17.72 -4.54 15.17
C PRO A 279 -17.51 -6.05 14.99
N PRO A 280 -17.32 -6.80 16.10
CA PRO A 280 -17.00 -8.24 16.04
C PRO A 280 -17.95 -9.08 15.18
N GLU A 281 -19.25 -8.80 15.24
CA GLU A 281 -20.30 -9.52 14.51
C GLU A 281 -20.24 -9.32 12.98
N ALA A 282 -19.59 -8.26 12.51
CA ALA A 282 -19.39 -7.99 11.08
C ALA A 282 -18.09 -8.59 10.52
N ARG A 283 -17.21 -9.11 11.38
CA ARG A 283 -15.96 -9.76 10.99
C ARG A 283 -16.21 -11.24 10.70
N VAL A 284 -16.66 -11.53 9.50
CA VAL A 284 -17.07 -12.87 9.08
C VAL A 284 -16.43 -13.27 7.76
N GLY A 285 -16.34 -14.57 7.51
CA GLY A 285 -16.04 -15.13 6.20
C GLY A 285 -14.57 -15.40 5.89
N ILE A 286 -14.38 -15.98 4.71
CA ILE A 286 -13.07 -16.29 4.14
C ILE A 286 -12.65 -15.13 3.22
N TRP A 287 -11.37 -14.76 3.33
CA TRP A 287 -10.78 -13.64 2.62
C TRP A 287 -9.34 -13.94 2.20
N MET A 288 -8.79 -13.10 1.34
CA MET A 288 -7.37 -13.02 1.05
C MET A 288 -6.82 -11.67 1.51
N PHE A 289 -5.64 -11.71 2.14
CA PHE A 289 -4.80 -10.54 2.42
C PHE A 289 -3.56 -10.60 1.54
N GLU A 290 -3.10 -9.47 1.05
CA GLU A 290 -1.88 -9.39 0.25
C GLU A 290 -0.61 -9.39 1.09
N TRP A 291 -0.74 -9.02 2.36
CA TRP A 291 0.29 -9.10 3.37
C TRP A 291 -0.36 -9.11 4.76
N TYR A 292 0.17 -9.91 5.67
CA TYR A 292 -0.31 -9.95 7.04
C TYR A 292 0.86 -9.84 8.01
N TRP A 293 0.71 -9.09 9.09
CA TRP A 293 1.78 -8.74 10.01
C TRP A 293 2.33 -9.92 10.83
N LYS A 294 1.51 -10.93 11.09
CA LYS A 294 1.86 -12.11 11.91
C LYS A 294 2.46 -13.21 11.03
N GLN A 295 3.76 -13.13 10.81
CA GLN A 295 4.53 -14.07 9.98
C GLN A 295 5.76 -14.55 10.73
N PRO A 296 5.62 -15.47 11.70
CA PRO A 296 6.73 -15.95 12.51
C PRO A 296 7.82 -16.59 11.63
N GLY A 297 9.07 -16.22 11.91
CA GLY A 297 10.24 -16.75 11.19
C GLY A 297 10.52 -16.12 9.81
N VAL A 298 9.70 -15.22 9.33
CA VAL A 298 10.00 -14.48 8.09
C VAL A 298 10.96 -13.33 8.37
N PRO A 299 12.15 -13.29 7.74
CA PRO A 299 13.17 -12.28 8.01
C PRO A 299 12.65 -10.86 7.82
N GLY A 300 12.95 -9.98 8.77
CA GLY A 300 12.63 -8.56 8.71
C GLY A 300 11.21 -8.17 9.15
N VAL A 301 10.25 -9.11 9.18
CA VAL A 301 8.84 -8.81 9.52
C VAL A 301 8.71 -8.25 10.94
N GLU A 302 9.32 -8.89 11.95
CA GLU A 302 9.24 -8.41 13.34
C GLU A 302 9.78 -7.00 13.50
N LYS A 303 10.90 -6.71 12.80
CA LYS A 303 11.47 -5.36 12.80
C LYS A 303 10.53 -4.36 12.15
N PHE A 304 9.98 -4.67 10.98
CA PHE A 304 9.03 -3.81 10.27
C PHE A 304 7.78 -3.54 11.12
N VAL A 305 7.21 -4.57 11.74
CA VAL A 305 6.08 -4.44 12.69
C VAL A 305 6.45 -3.52 13.85
N SER A 306 7.62 -3.72 14.47
CA SER A 306 8.10 -2.87 15.56
C SER A 306 8.29 -1.40 15.12
N ASP A 307 8.84 -1.17 13.93
CA ASP A 307 9.08 0.18 13.43
C ASP A 307 7.78 0.91 13.08
N ILE A 308 6.81 0.22 12.44
CA ILE A 308 5.50 0.81 12.17
C ILE A 308 4.75 1.10 13.48
N ARG A 309 4.75 0.20 14.47
CA ARG A 309 4.12 0.47 15.79
C ARG A 309 4.62 1.77 16.42
N LYS A 310 5.88 2.13 16.28
CA LYS A 310 6.45 3.37 16.83
C LYS A 310 5.83 4.64 16.21
N VAL A 311 5.48 4.59 14.94
CA VAL A 311 4.98 5.75 14.18
C VAL A 311 3.46 5.70 13.96
N ASN A 312 2.81 4.55 14.22
CA ASN A 312 1.37 4.30 14.02
C ASN A 312 0.59 4.18 15.33
N GLY A 313 0.98 4.93 16.36
CA GLY A 313 0.24 4.92 17.64
C GLY A 313 0.17 3.56 18.34
N GLY A 314 1.14 2.67 18.12
CA GLY A 314 1.21 1.32 18.68
C GLY A 314 0.56 0.24 17.81
N LYS A 315 -0.15 0.59 16.74
CA LYS A 315 -0.83 -0.33 15.84
C LYS A 315 0.14 -1.09 14.92
N VAL A 316 -0.22 -2.31 14.56
CA VAL A 316 0.52 -3.14 13.60
C VAL A 316 0.42 -2.59 12.17
N PRO A 317 1.37 -2.92 11.28
CA PRO A 317 1.25 -2.59 9.87
C PRO A 317 0.16 -3.42 9.18
N THR A 318 -0.44 -2.81 8.16
CA THR A 318 -1.32 -3.45 7.19
C THR A 318 -0.57 -3.71 5.88
N ALA A 319 -1.20 -4.37 4.90
CA ALA A 319 -0.65 -4.55 3.56
C ALA A 319 -0.28 -3.19 2.93
N ARG A 320 -1.07 -2.16 3.19
CA ARG A 320 -0.85 -0.81 2.65
C ARG A 320 0.46 -0.17 3.13
N HIS A 321 0.81 -0.34 4.38
CA HIS A 321 2.13 0.08 4.87
C HIS A 321 3.27 -0.62 4.11
N TRP A 322 3.12 -1.92 3.86
CA TRP A 322 4.11 -2.69 3.10
C TRP A 322 4.19 -2.23 1.64
N PHE A 323 3.08 -1.87 0.99
CA PHE A 323 3.09 -1.36 -0.39
C PHE A 323 3.88 -0.07 -0.52
N GLY A 324 3.60 0.92 0.33
CA GLY A 324 4.35 2.17 0.33
C GLY A 324 5.84 1.98 0.64
N TYR A 325 6.14 1.16 1.66
CA TYR A 325 7.50 0.81 2.05
C TYR A 325 8.28 0.15 0.91
N THR A 326 7.70 -0.88 0.31
CA THR A 326 8.31 -1.66 -0.76
C THR A 326 8.49 -0.84 -2.05
N SER A 327 7.55 0.05 -2.36
CA SER A 327 7.66 0.94 -3.53
C SER A 327 8.88 1.84 -3.46
N VAL A 328 9.12 2.50 -2.32
CA VAL A 328 10.30 3.35 -2.14
C VAL A 328 11.59 2.54 -2.13
N TYR A 329 11.61 1.38 -1.45
CA TYR A 329 12.79 0.50 -1.45
C TYR A 329 13.11 -0.09 -2.82
N THR A 330 12.09 -0.38 -3.64
CA THR A 330 12.28 -0.82 -5.03
C THR A 330 12.99 0.24 -5.85
N LEU A 331 12.50 1.48 -5.81
CA LEU A 331 13.10 2.62 -6.54
C LEU A 331 14.53 2.88 -6.07
N ALA A 332 14.75 2.92 -4.76
CA ALA A 332 16.08 3.16 -4.20
C ALA A 332 17.04 2.00 -4.49
N GLY A 333 16.59 0.77 -4.35
CA GLY A 333 17.39 -0.44 -4.57
C GLY A 333 17.86 -0.54 -6.03
N ILE A 334 16.95 -0.35 -6.97
CA ILE A 334 17.31 -0.45 -8.39
C ILE A 334 18.18 0.72 -8.86
N ALA A 335 17.89 1.96 -8.41
CA ALA A 335 18.70 3.13 -8.76
C ALA A 335 20.13 3.03 -8.20
N ASN A 336 20.30 2.56 -6.97
CA ASN A 336 21.62 2.35 -6.36
C ASN A 336 22.38 1.19 -7.01
N LYS A 337 21.71 0.11 -7.42
CA LYS A 337 22.30 -1.03 -8.11
C LYS A 337 22.82 -0.63 -9.49
N GLU A 338 21.97 0.03 -10.28
CA GLU A 338 22.27 0.42 -11.66
C GLU A 338 23.06 1.74 -11.75
N LYS A 339 23.25 2.45 -10.64
CA LYS A 339 23.98 3.74 -10.54
C LYS A 339 23.46 4.79 -11.52
N THR A 340 22.13 4.85 -11.71
CA THR A 340 21.47 5.78 -12.64
C THR A 340 20.10 6.21 -12.13
N LEU A 341 19.60 7.34 -12.67
CA LEU A 341 18.21 7.80 -12.52
C LEU A 341 17.45 7.77 -13.85
N ASP A 342 18.07 7.22 -14.89
CA ASP A 342 17.44 7.08 -16.21
C ASP A 342 16.29 6.08 -16.14
N SER A 343 15.05 6.56 -16.32
CA SER A 343 13.84 5.76 -16.18
C SER A 343 13.83 4.52 -17.09
N ARG A 344 14.39 4.62 -18.31
CA ARG A 344 14.40 3.50 -19.25
C ARG A 344 15.33 2.39 -18.75
N LYS A 345 16.57 2.73 -18.38
CA LYS A 345 17.54 1.77 -17.85
C LYS A 345 17.03 1.10 -16.57
N LEU A 346 16.38 1.88 -15.70
CA LEU A 346 15.78 1.35 -14.47
C LEU A 346 14.61 0.41 -14.76
N ALA A 347 13.74 0.76 -15.71
CA ALA A 347 12.62 -0.10 -16.10
C ALA A 347 13.12 -1.43 -16.73
N GLU A 348 14.15 -1.38 -17.61
CA GLU A 348 14.77 -2.57 -18.15
C GLU A 348 15.36 -3.47 -17.05
N ALA A 349 16.03 -2.87 -16.05
CA ALA A 349 16.65 -3.59 -14.93
C ALA A 349 15.65 -4.11 -13.89
N LEU A 350 14.48 -3.49 -13.76
CA LEU A 350 13.40 -3.98 -12.90
C LEU A 350 12.77 -5.28 -13.42
N GLY A 351 12.80 -5.53 -14.72
CA GLY A 351 12.31 -6.78 -15.28
C GLY A 351 13.13 -7.99 -14.79
N GLY A 352 12.56 -8.77 -13.87
CA GLY A 352 13.20 -9.88 -13.16
C GLY A 352 13.89 -9.48 -11.85
N TYR A 353 13.79 -8.22 -11.42
CA TYR A 353 14.36 -7.78 -10.14
C TYR A 353 13.66 -8.46 -8.97
N GLU A 354 14.44 -9.18 -8.18
CA GLU A 354 13.98 -9.83 -6.95
C GLU A 354 14.20 -8.91 -5.74
N LEU A 355 13.16 -8.75 -4.94
CA LEU A 355 13.23 -7.96 -3.73
C LEU A 355 14.11 -8.65 -2.67
N PRO A 356 15.04 -7.94 -2.02
CA PRO A 356 15.81 -8.49 -0.92
C PRO A 356 14.92 -8.86 0.27
N ALA A 357 15.38 -9.78 1.11
CA ALA A 357 14.59 -10.37 2.19
C ALA A 357 14.00 -9.32 3.15
N GLU A 358 14.79 -8.28 3.45
CA GLU A 358 14.41 -7.17 4.35
C GLU A 358 13.39 -6.20 3.74
N VAL A 359 13.06 -6.34 2.45
CA VAL A 359 12.07 -5.55 1.73
C VAL A 359 10.84 -6.38 1.38
N LYS A 360 11.04 -7.62 0.92
CA LYS A 360 9.91 -8.47 0.53
C LYS A 360 8.99 -8.81 1.70
N LEU A 361 9.52 -9.02 2.91
CA LEU A 361 8.79 -9.27 4.16
C LEU A 361 7.68 -10.32 4.00
N GLN A 362 7.95 -11.35 3.23
CA GLN A 362 7.03 -12.44 2.89
C GLN A 362 7.80 -13.75 2.77
N PRO A 363 7.17 -14.93 2.99
CA PRO A 363 7.88 -16.21 2.95
C PRO A 363 8.33 -16.59 1.53
N ASN A 364 7.49 -16.34 0.53
CA ASN A 364 7.78 -16.72 -0.84
C ASN A 364 8.70 -15.71 -1.56
N LYS A 365 9.17 -16.07 -2.75
CA LYS A 365 9.93 -15.21 -3.63
C LYS A 365 9.06 -14.03 -4.08
N CYS A 366 9.62 -12.80 -4.04
CA CYS A 366 9.00 -11.60 -4.59
C CYS A 366 9.89 -11.02 -5.66
N TYR A 367 9.40 -10.93 -6.90
CA TYR A 367 10.14 -10.40 -8.03
C TYR A 367 9.18 -9.78 -9.06
N TYR A 368 9.66 -8.78 -9.79
CA TYR A 368 8.89 -8.22 -10.90
C TYR A 368 9.00 -9.11 -12.14
N ARG A 369 7.87 -9.53 -12.69
CA ARG A 369 7.86 -10.24 -13.97
C ARG A 369 8.34 -9.33 -15.10
N LYS A 370 9.07 -9.90 -16.04
CA LYS A 370 9.66 -9.14 -17.14
C LYS A 370 8.64 -8.77 -18.21
N GLY A 371 7.66 -9.63 -18.45
CA GLY A 371 6.72 -9.46 -19.57
C GLY A 371 5.58 -8.52 -19.28
N ASP A 372 5.21 -8.30 -18.00
CA ASP A 372 4.06 -7.49 -17.64
C ASP A 372 4.30 -6.53 -16.45
N HIS A 373 5.51 -6.51 -15.89
CA HIS A 373 5.91 -5.61 -14.80
C HIS A 373 5.13 -5.79 -13.47
N GLN A 374 4.49 -6.95 -13.29
CA GLN A 374 3.78 -7.29 -12.07
C GLN A 374 4.74 -7.87 -11.03
N LEU A 375 4.69 -7.35 -9.79
CA LEU A 375 5.37 -7.98 -8.67
C LEU A 375 4.65 -9.27 -8.28
N MET A 376 5.38 -10.38 -8.25
CA MET A 376 4.88 -11.66 -7.74
C MET A 376 4.94 -11.64 -6.22
N THR A 377 3.78 -11.58 -5.57
CA THR A 377 3.63 -11.51 -4.11
C THR A 377 2.80 -12.66 -3.59
N SER A 378 2.94 -12.98 -2.31
CA SER A 378 2.13 -14.02 -1.67
C SER A 378 0.68 -13.56 -1.47
N ALA A 379 -0.25 -14.51 -1.49
CA ALA A 379 -1.61 -14.34 -1.01
C ALA A 379 -1.78 -15.08 0.32
N PHE A 380 -2.26 -14.38 1.35
CA PHE A 380 -2.54 -14.93 2.67
C PHE A 380 -4.05 -15.21 2.76
N VAL A 381 -4.45 -16.47 2.69
CA VAL A 381 -5.86 -16.88 2.68
C VAL A 381 -6.25 -17.43 4.03
N GLY A 382 -7.42 -17.02 4.51
CA GLY A 382 -7.90 -17.42 5.83
C GLY A 382 -9.26 -16.85 6.19
N GLU A 383 -9.51 -16.73 7.47
CA GLU A 383 -10.83 -16.37 8.01
C GLU A 383 -10.74 -15.14 8.94
N ALA A 384 -11.66 -14.19 8.77
CA ALA A 384 -11.82 -13.05 9.66
C ALA A 384 -12.26 -13.52 11.07
N LEU A 385 -11.71 -12.90 12.11
CA LEU A 385 -11.96 -13.27 13.50
C LEU A 385 -12.86 -12.24 14.18
N ALA A 386 -14.01 -12.69 14.69
CA ALA A 386 -14.86 -11.89 15.55
C ALA A 386 -14.16 -11.49 16.86
N LYS A 387 -13.30 -12.39 17.37
CA LYS A 387 -12.45 -12.15 18.56
C LYS A 387 -10.99 -12.26 18.17
N PRO A 388 -10.13 -11.35 18.67
CA PRO A 388 -8.70 -11.40 18.39
C PRO A 388 -8.05 -12.73 18.80
N GLY A 389 -7.05 -13.16 18.05
CA GLY A 389 -6.27 -14.37 18.27
C GLY A 389 -5.13 -14.22 19.28
N GLY A 390 -5.26 -13.33 20.27
CA GLY A 390 -4.24 -13.08 21.32
C GLY A 390 -3.85 -11.60 21.39
N ASP A 391 -3.19 -11.06 20.36
CA ASP A 391 -2.99 -9.62 20.21
C ASP A 391 -4.33 -8.98 19.79
N PRO A 392 -4.74 -7.82 20.34
CA PRO A 392 -5.99 -7.14 19.97
C PRO A 392 -6.16 -6.87 18.47
N GLU A 393 -5.07 -6.80 17.74
CA GLU A 393 -5.04 -6.54 16.29
C GLU A 393 -4.91 -7.83 15.45
N ASP A 394 -4.88 -9.02 16.09
CA ASP A 394 -4.89 -10.33 15.40
C ASP A 394 -6.32 -10.71 15.01
N LEU A 395 -6.84 -10.05 13.99
CA LEU A 395 -8.24 -10.13 13.53
C LEU A 395 -8.42 -11.08 12.34
N PHE A 396 -7.37 -11.79 11.95
CA PHE A 396 -7.40 -12.69 10.80
C PHE A 396 -6.57 -13.95 11.07
N ARG A 397 -7.18 -15.11 10.89
CA ARG A 397 -6.47 -16.39 10.95
C ARG A 397 -5.98 -16.75 9.56
N VAL A 398 -4.69 -16.78 9.36
CA VAL A 398 -4.08 -17.26 8.12
C VAL A 398 -4.11 -18.79 8.10
N ASP A 399 -4.83 -19.38 7.17
CA ASP A 399 -4.92 -20.84 6.98
C ASP A 399 -3.89 -21.32 5.92
N SER A 400 -3.58 -20.49 4.92
CA SER A 400 -2.57 -20.80 3.90
C SER A 400 -1.91 -19.54 3.33
N VAL A 401 -0.68 -19.72 2.85
CA VAL A 401 0.08 -18.68 2.13
C VAL A 401 0.45 -19.23 0.76
N ILE A 402 -0.10 -18.61 -0.29
CA ILE A 402 0.03 -19.05 -1.67
C ILE A 402 1.04 -18.16 -2.38
N ALA A 403 1.98 -18.74 -3.12
CA ALA A 403 2.96 -17.97 -3.88
C ALA A 403 2.32 -17.25 -5.07
N GLY A 404 2.81 -16.05 -5.40
CA GLY A 404 2.30 -15.23 -6.51
C GLY A 404 2.32 -15.96 -7.85
N ASP A 405 3.35 -16.78 -8.11
CA ASP A 405 3.44 -17.60 -9.33
C ASP A 405 2.28 -18.60 -9.48
N THR A 406 1.64 -19.00 -8.37
CA THR A 406 0.49 -19.89 -8.37
C THR A 406 -0.82 -19.16 -8.64
N THR A 407 -0.94 -17.92 -8.17
CA THR A 407 -2.17 -17.12 -8.31
C THR A 407 -2.19 -16.28 -9.57
N ALA A 408 -1.03 -15.86 -10.07
CA ALA A 408 -0.95 -15.03 -11.26
C ALA A 408 -1.32 -15.80 -12.54
N PRO A 409 -2.06 -15.17 -13.46
CA PRO A 409 -2.22 -15.74 -14.80
C PRO A 409 -0.86 -15.80 -15.51
N PRO A 410 -0.68 -16.72 -16.50
CA PRO A 410 0.54 -16.72 -17.32
C PRO A 410 0.79 -15.35 -17.98
N GLU A 411 2.06 -14.92 -18.09
CA GLU A 411 2.41 -13.62 -18.69
C GLU A 411 1.77 -13.38 -20.05
N ASN A 412 1.77 -14.39 -20.92
CA ASN A 412 1.20 -14.31 -22.27
C ASN A 412 -0.35 -14.22 -22.28
N ALA A 413 -1.01 -14.48 -21.15
CA ALA A 413 -2.47 -14.39 -21.01
C ALA A 413 -2.93 -13.03 -20.46
N THR A 414 -2.01 -12.17 -19.97
CA THR A 414 -2.36 -10.86 -19.39
C THR A 414 -2.77 -9.83 -20.44
N GLY A 415 -2.42 -10.06 -21.69
CA GLY A 415 -2.62 -9.09 -22.79
C GLY A 415 -1.61 -7.96 -22.83
N CYS A 416 -0.63 -7.93 -21.93
CA CYS A 416 0.43 -6.93 -21.92
C CYS A 416 1.34 -7.07 -23.16
N LYS A 417 1.63 -5.94 -23.80
CA LYS A 417 2.60 -5.82 -24.89
C LYS A 417 3.40 -4.56 -24.64
N VAL A 418 4.45 -4.68 -23.83
CA VAL A 418 5.30 -3.53 -23.47
C VAL A 418 5.90 -2.90 -24.72
N GLN A 419 5.57 -1.64 -24.96
CA GLN A 419 6.15 -0.86 -26.06
C GLN A 419 7.23 0.07 -25.49
N TRP A 420 8.48 -0.28 -25.76
CA TRP A 420 9.62 0.53 -25.34
C TRP A 420 9.77 1.77 -26.23
N PRO A 421 10.09 2.93 -25.65
CA PRO A 421 10.36 4.13 -26.45
C PRO A 421 11.61 3.94 -27.29
N ALA A 422 11.61 4.59 -28.45
CA ALA A 422 12.77 4.61 -29.34
C ALA A 422 13.99 5.28 -28.70
#